data_c07300bca6e75147ecde8dc53ce1dc4d
#
_entry.id   c07300bca6e75147ecde8dc53ce1dc4d
#
_cell.length_a   1.000
_cell.length_b   1.000
_cell.length_c   1.000
_cell.angle_alpha   90.00
_cell.angle_beta   90.00
_cell.angle_gamma   90.00
#
_symmetry.space_group_name_H-M   'P 1'
#
loop_
_entity.id
_entity.type
_entity.pdbx_description
1 polymer ?
#
loop_
_entity_poly.entity_id
_entity_poly.type
_entity_poly.pdbx_seq_one_letter_code
_entity_poly.pdbx_strand_id
1 'polypeptide(L)'
;MKKIFYIISAFLLFAVACEPNNTTDETPVVGATSLTYAVESIADHEAVIVKPEDLEEGAPVVIVLAEDLELRPLSSPVEETPNVNFKAAEHCLIGRYALCVIATSSNDDLAFLTDAKALFPGTSKFYLLSYRNGLSYTAAMQMPDAFAAYGCVSGEIDVNTYKTNNFTKPVSFVHVHATGNAVCKWNGVQNKTVSVPLCVGAIAAVNECVTFKETDLLPREGKGRVSCTHYLGSESGCDVKLYSVEGTNGGWCDEEFEVYNQIWNFFKTH
;
A
#
# COMPACT_ATOMS: atom_id res chain seq x y z
N MET A 1 16.84 -25.56 2.20
CA MET A 1 16.57 -24.28 2.85
C MET A 1 15.70 -24.55 4.08
N LYS A 2 16.14 -24.15 5.27
CA LYS A 2 15.37 -24.36 6.50
C LYS A 2 14.42 -23.18 6.68
N LYS A 3 13.11 -23.42 6.56
CA LYS A 3 12.09 -22.44 6.89
C LYS A 3 12.03 -22.30 8.41
N ILE A 4 12.28 -21.12 8.92
CA ILE A 4 12.16 -20.82 10.35
C ILE A 4 10.84 -20.09 10.53
N PHE A 5 9.86 -20.76 11.13
CA PHE A 5 8.58 -20.16 11.50
C PHE A 5 8.64 -19.72 12.97
N TYR A 6 8.37 -18.45 13.21
CA TYR A 6 8.18 -17.93 14.55
C TYR A 6 6.70 -17.61 14.77
N ILE A 7 6.11 -18.18 15.80
CA ILE A 7 4.76 -17.87 16.26
C ILE A 7 4.91 -16.95 17.45
N ILE A 8 4.55 -15.68 17.28
CA ILE A 8 4.49 -14.73 18.40
C ILE A 8 3.02 -14.48 18.71
N SER A 9 2.56 -15.03 19.83
CA SER A 9 1.22 -14.76 20.37
C SER A 9 1.27 -13.49 21.23
N ALA A 10 0.82 -12.37 20.68
CA ALA A 10 0.59 -11.16 21.45
C ALA A 10 -0.86 -11.13 21.93
N PHE A 11 -1.09 -11.36 23.23
CA PHE A 11 -2.40 -11.20 23.86
C PHE A 11 -2.65 -9.71 24.11
N LEU A 12 -3.55 -9.09 23.35
CA LEU A 12 -4.11 -7.79 23.66
C LEU A 12 -5.52 -7.96 24.21
N LEU A 13 -5.68 -7.67 25.51
CA LEU A 13 -6.98 -7.54 26.16
C LEU A 13 -7.55 -6.14 25.85
N PHE A 14 -8.58 -6.08 25.02
CA PHE A 14 -9.37 -4.87 24.86
C PHE A 14 -10.52 -4.85 25.85
N ALA A 15 -10.55 -3.84 26.72
CA ALA A 15 -11.73 -3.49 27.51
C ALA A 15 -12.65 -2.66 26.60
N VAL A 16 -13.79 -3.24 26.23
CA VAL A 16 -14.86 -2.55 25.51
C VAL A 16 -15.71 -1.79 26.53
N ALA A 17 -15.68 -0.45 26.49
CA ALA A 17 -16.68 0.38 27.13
C ALA A 17 -17.87 0.51 26.16
N CYS A 18 -19.02 -0.02 26.59
CA CYS A 18 -20.29 0.09 25.87
C CYS A 18 -20.91 1.48 26.05
N GLU A 19 -21.30 2.13 24.95
CA GLU A 19 -22.45 3.03 24.90
C GLU A 19 -23.40 2.64 23.76
N PRO A 20 -24.71 2.74 23.91
CA PRO A 20 -25.66 2.10 23.02
C PRO A 20 -26.25 3.06 21.98
N ASN A 21 -26.33 2.69 20.75
CA ASN A 21 -27.50 2.65 19.85
C ASN A 21 -27.16 2.67 18.37
N ASN A 22 -27.56 1.70 17.71
CA ASN A 22 -28.44 1.47 16.55
C ASN A 22 -27.94 0.41 15.59
N THR A 23 -28.62 -0.68 15.68
CA THR A 23 -28.97 -1.73 14.71
C THR A 23 -28.47 -1.59 13.26
N THR A 24 -27.51 -2.40 12.89
CA THR A 24 -27.57 -3.33 11.76
C THR A 24 -26.86 -4.61 12.17
N ASP A 25 -27.57 -5.71 12.01
CA ASP A 25 -27.22 -7.07 12.42
C ASP A 25 -26.08 -7.60 11.53
N GLU A 26 -24.84 -7.13 11.76
CA GLU A 26 -23.64 -7.81 11.30
C GLU A 26 -23.10 -8.60 12.48
N THR A 27 -23.29 -9.92 12.44
CA THR A 27 -22.59 -10.85 13.34
C THR A 27 -21.11 -10.49 13.31
N PRO A 28 -20.48 -10.20 14.48
CA PRO A 28 -19.06 -9.94 14.52
C PRO A 28 -18.35 -11.21 14.02
N VAL A 29 -17.72 -11.11 12.87
CA VAL A 29 -16.75 -12.11 12.44
C VAL A 29 -15.71 -12.16 13.55
N VAL A 30 -15.63 -13.29 14.26
CA VAL A 30 -14.56 -13.52 15.25
C VAL A 30 -13.26 -13.48 14.45
N GLY A 31 -12.62 -12.32 14.39
CA GLY A 31 -11.40 -12.09 13.67
C GLY A 31 -10.25 -12.84 14.31
N ALA A 32 -9.25 -13.21 13.53
CA ALA A 32 -7.98 -13.70 14.05
C ALA A 32 -7.46 -12.77 15.13
N THR A 33 -6.99 -13.35 16.21
CA THR A 33 -6.46 -12.59 17.36
C THR A 33 -4.95 -12.41 17.27
N SER A 34 -4.28 -13.05 16.28
CA SER A 34 -2.83 -13.08 16.15
C SER A 34 -2.36 -12.95 14.70
N LEU A 35 -1.16 -12.42 14.55
CA LEU A 35 -0.42 -12.33 13.30
C LEU A 35 0.72 -13.34 13.30
N THR A 36 0.97 -13.94 12.14
CA THR A 36 2.19 -14.69 11.87
C THR A 36 3.15 -13.86 11.04
N TYR A 37 4.45 -14.04 11.29
CA TYR A 37 5.54 -13.37 10.59
C TYR A 37 6.47 -14.42 10.01
N ALA A 38 6.92 -14.23 8.77
CA ALA A 38 7.93 -15.04 8.13
C ALA A 38 8.89 -14.14 7.36
N VAL A 39 10.18 -14.48 7.38
CA VAL A 39 11.20 -13.82 6.55
C VAL A 39 11.55 -14.78 5.42
N GLU A 40 11.47 -14.29 4.20
CA GLU A 40 11.78 -15.06 2.99
C GLU A 40 12.81 -14.30 2.14
N SER A 41 13.56 -15.02 1.32
CA SER A 41 14.46 -14.43 0.33
C SER A 41 13.82 -14.56 -1.05
N ILE A 42 13.70 -13.46 -1.76
CA ILE A 42 13.11 -13.36 -3.09
C ILE A 42 14.18 -12.78 -4.02
N ALA A 43 14.77 -13.62 -4.88
CA ALA A 43 15.97 -13.25 -5.61
C ALA A 43 17.04 -12.67 -4.65
N ASP A 44 17.46 -11.41 -4.87
CA ASP A 44 18.45 -10.72 -4.01
C ASP A 44 17.78 -9.82 -2.94
N HIS A 45 16.45 -9.92 -2.77
CA HIS A 45 15.67 -9.13 -1.82
C HIS A 45 15.28 -9.94 -0.59
N GLU A 46 15.27 -9.29 0.57
CA GLU A 46 14.65 -9.81 1.77
C GLU A 46 13.20 -9.34 1.84
N ALA A 47 12.29 -10.26 2.18
CA ALA A 47 10.88 -9.98 2.31
C ALA A 47 10.35 -10.42 3.68
N VAL A 48 9.46 -9.62 4.25
CA VAL A 48 8.71 -9.97 5.45
C VAL A 48 7.26 -10.24 5.07
N ILE A 49 6.79 -11.44 5.35
CA ILE A 49 5.39 -11.83 5.16
C ILE A 49 4.68 -11.72 6.50
N VAL A 50 3.59 -10.95 6.53
CA VAL A 50 2.70 -10.79 7.68
C VAL A 50 1.31 -11.22 7.28
N LYS A 51 0.68 -12.07 8.07
CA LYS A 51 -0.69 -12.50 7.81
C LYS A 51 -1.43 -12.92 9.08
N PRO A 52 -2.76 -12.80 9.11
CA PRO A 52 -3.58 -13.45 10.15
C PRO A 52 -3.28 -14.94 10.23
N GLU A 53 -3.22 -15.50 11.44
CA GLU A 53 -2.93 -16.91 11.66
C GLU A 53 -3.96 -17.84 10.98
N ASP A 54 -5.22 -17.40 10.97
CA ASP A 54 -6.37 -18.10 10.38
C ASP A 54 -6.75 -17.58 8.99
N LEU A 55 -5.80 -16.96 8.26
CA LEU A 55 -6.07 -16.44 6.91
C LEU A 55 -6.38 -17.59 5.96
N GLU A 56 -7.49 -17.49 5.24
CA GLU A 56 -7.92 -18.50 4.26
C GLU A 56 -6.93 -18.60 3.10
N GLU A 57 -6.79 -19.82 2.57
CA GLU A 57 -6.02 -20.05 1.35
C GLU A 57 -6.64 -19.27 0.17
N GLY A 58 -5.80 -18.64 -0.64
CA GLY A 58 -6.25 -17.80 -1.75
C GLY A 58 -6.69 -16.40 -1.36
N ALA A 59 -6.59 -16.02 -0.08
CA ALA A 59 -6.85 -14.66 0.36
C ALA A 59 -6.00 -13.63 -0.42
N PRO A 60 -6.47 -12.37 -0.56
CA PRO A 60 -5.72 -11.34 -1.25
C PRO A 60 -4.35 -11.08 -0.62
N VAL A 61 -3.40 -10.64 -1.44
CA VAL A 61 -2.04 -10.27 -1.01
C VAL A 61 -1.73 -8.85 -1.43
N VAL A 62 -1.26 -8.04 -0.49
CA VAL A 62 -0.68 -6.72 -0.77
C VAL A 62 0.83 -6.84 -0.72
N ILE A 63 1.50 -6.66 -1.86
CA ILE A 63 2.96 -6.58 -1.94
C ILE A 63 3.34 -5.11 -1.76
N VAL A 64 4.20 -4.82 -0.77
CA VAL A 64 4.69 -3.48 -0.47
C VAL A 64 6.18 -3.40 -0.79
N LEU A 65 6.54 -2.48 -1.67
CA LEU A 65 7.92 -2.15 -2.03
C LEU A 65 8.33 -0.90 -1.26
N ALA A 66 9.29 -1.00 -0.37
CA ALA A 66 9.68 0.11 0.48
C ALA A 66 11.20 0.30 0.53
N GLU A 67 11.62 1.58 0.49
CA GLU A 67 13.04 1.95 0.43
C GLU A 67 13.73 1.86 1.79
N ASP A 68 13.02 2.11 2.88
CA ASP A 68 13.58 2.25 4.24
C ASP A 68 12.98 1.24 5.23
N LEU A 69 12.75 0.01 4.80
CA LEU A 69 12.45 -1.03 5.77
C LEU A 69 13.78 -1.45 6.41
N GLU A 70 14.02 -0.99 7.62
CA GLU A 70 14.96 -1.67 8.49
C GLU A 70 14.37 -3.06 8.81
N LEU A 71 14.56 -4.00 7.90
CA LEU A 71 14.33 -5.41 8.16
C LEU A 71 15.40 -5.85 9.14
N ARG A 72 15.19 -5.60 10.43
CA ARG A 72 16.10 -6.12 11.46
C ARG A 72 15.86 -7.61 11.59
N PRO A 73 16.91 -8.43 11.47
CA PRO A 73 16.77 -9.85 11.73
C PRO A 73 16.33 -10.03 13.19
N LEU A 74 15.37 -10.89 13.42
CA LEU A 74 14.91 -11.32 14.75
C LEU A 74 16.04 -12.07 15.47
N SER A 75 16.96 -11.33 16.11
CA SER A 75 18.07 -11.92 16.85
C SER A 75 17.89 -11.94 18.36
N SER A 76 16.75 -11.46 18.87
CA SER A 76 16.47 -11.46 20.32
C SER A 76 15.01 -11.80 20.64
N PRO A 77 14.74 -12.62 21.65
CA PRO A 77 13.41 -13.25 21.82
C PRO A 77 12.30 -12.37 22.41
N VAL A 78 12.49 -11.08 22.63
CA VAL A 78 11.52 -10.25 23.37
C VAL A 78 11.24 -8.86 22.76
N GLU A 79 12.01 -8.35 21.80
CA GLU A 79 11.87 -6.94 21.35
C GLU A 79 11.88 -6.72 19.83
N GLU A 80 11.95 -7.75 18.98
CA GLU A 80 12.25 -7.57 17.57
C GLU A 80 11.17 -8.17 16.67
N THR A 81 10.00 -7.52 16.62
CA THR A 81 9.18 -7.63 15.41
C THR A 81 9.94 -6.94 14.28
N PRO A 82 9.99 -7.52 13.06
CA PRO A 82 10.52 -6.83 11.90
C PRO A 82 9.90 -5.44 11.82
N ASN A 83 10.66 -4.43 11.42
CA ASN A 83 10.19 -3.04 11.38
C ASN A 83 9.21 -2.81 10.20
N VAL A 84 8.23 -3.70 10.09
CA VAL A 84 7.03 -3.48 9.31
C VAL A 84 6.22 -2.46 10.11
N ASN A 85 5.75 -1.40 9.46
CA ASN A 85 4.87 -0.45 10.10
C ASN A 85 3.76 -1.22 10.82
N PHE A 86 3.78 -1.16 12.16
CA PHE A 86 2.91 -1.96 13.02
C PHE A 86 1.43 -1.76 12.68
N LYS A 87 1.02 -0.53 12.34
CA LYS A 87 -0.36 -0.23 11.92
C LYS A 87 -0.75 -0.90 10.61
N ALA A 88 0.18 -1.01 9.64
CA ALA A 88 -0.06 -1.76 8.41
C ALA A 88 -0.24 -3.25 8.68
N ALA A 89 0.57 -3.81 9.58
CA ALA A 89 0.45 -5.19 10.01
C ALA A 89 -0.87 -5.45 10.74
N GLU A 90 -1.27 -4.59 11.68
CA GLU A 90 -2.59 -4.69 12.34
C GLU A 90 -3.75 -4.62 11.36
N HIS A 91 -3.61 -3.78 10.32
CA HIS A 91 -4.65 -3.65 9.31
C HIS A 91 -4.88 -4.93 8.49
N CYS A 92 -3.87 -5.82 8.39
CA CYS A 92 -4.04 -7.14 7.78
C CYS A 92 -5.08 -7.99 8.51
N LEU A 93 -5.16 -7.90 9.85
CA LEU A 93 -6.17 -8.61 10.65
C LEU A 93 -7.57 -8.17 10.29
N ILE A 94 -7.79 -6.86 10.22
CA ILE A 94 -9.10 -6.27 9.93
C ILE A 94 -9.49 -6.51 8.48
N GLY A 95 -8.54 -6.31 7.56
CA GLY A 95 -8.73 -6.41 6.12
C GLY A 95 -8.78 -7.85 5.59
N ARG A 96 -8.34 -8.85 6.39
CA ARG A 96 -8.26 -10.27 6.00
C ARG A 96 -7.46 -10.49 4.72
N TYR A 97 -6.21 -9.98 4.68
CA TYR A 97 -5.26 -10.17 3.59
C TYR A 97 -3.86 -10.49 4.12
N ALA A 98 -2.98 -11.00 3.26
CA ALA A 98 -1.57 -11.12 3.57
C ALA A 98 -0.81 -9.87 3.10
N LEU A 99 0.18 -9.45 3.89
CA LEU A 99 1.11 -8.38 3.56
C LEU A 99 2.48 -9.01 3.27
N CYS A 100 3.06 -8.71 2.11
CA CYS A 100 4.42 -9.08 1.75
C CYS A 100 5.23 -7.80 1.56
N VAL A 101 6.11 -7.49 2.49
CA VAL A 101 6.91 -6.27 2.47
C VAL A 101 8.31 -6.59 2.02
N ILE A 102 8.77 -5.94 0.95
CA ILE A 102 10.05 -6.19 0.29
C ILE A 102 10.89 -4.92 0.36
N ALA A 103 12.12 -5.05 0.87
CA ALA A 103 13.09 -3.97 0.83
C ALA A 103 13.57 -3.76 -0.61
N THR A 104 13.40 -2.55 -1.13
CA THR A 104 13.74 -2.22 -2.53
C THR A 104 14.43 -0.87 -2.63
N SER A 105 15.18 -0.67 -3.69
CA SER A 105 15.67 0.65 -4.12
C SER A 105 14.80 1.19 -5.26
N SER A 106 14.85 2.49 -5.48
CA SER A 106 14.09 3.14 -6.56
C SER A 106 14.47 2.71 -7.99
N ASN A 107 15.61 1.99 -8.13
CA ASN A 107 16.15 1.54 -9.41
C ASN A 107 16.07 0.02 -9.60
N ASP A 108 15.40 -0.71 -8.72
CA ASP A 108 15.34 -2.16 -8.83
C ASP A 108 14.58 -2.61 -10.07
N ASP A 109 15.08 -3.69 -10.69
CA ASP A 109 14.32 -4.43 -11.70
C ASP A 109 13.13 -5.13 -11.05
N LEU A 110 11.98 -5.07 -11.68
CA LEU A 110 10.73 -5.61 -11.16
C LEU A 110 10.56 -7.13 -11.41
N ALA A 111 11.54 -7.80 -11.99
CA ALA A 111 11.46 -9.24 -12.30
C ALA A 111 11.17 -10.09 -11.06
N PHE A 112 11.71 -9.72 -9.89
CA PHE A 112 11.48 -10.42 -8.61
C PHE A 112 10.00 -10.47 -8.18
N LEU A 113 9.13 -9.60 -8.71
CA LEU A 113 7.70 -9.60 -8.37
C LEU A 113 7.00 -10.90 -8.80
N THR A 114 7.51 -11.57 -9.82
CA THR A 114 7.00 -12.91 -10.23
C THR A 114 7.30 -13.94 -9.14
N ASP A 115 8.51 -13.94 -8.59
CA ASP A 115 8.92 -14.83 -7.52
C ASP A 115 8.20 -14.49 -6.21
N ALA A 116 7.98 -13.20 -5.94
CA ALA A 116 7.19 -12.74 -4.79
C ALA A 116 5.76 -13.30 -4.83
N LYS A 117 5.10 -13.26 -5.98
CA LYS A 117 3.76 -13.82 -6.16
C LYS A 117 3.74 -15.34 -5.99
N ALA A 118 4.80 -16.04 -6.39
CA ALA A 118 4.90 -17.50 -6.25
C ALA A 118 4.96 -17.98 -4.79
N LEU A 119 5.26 -17.10 -3.83
CA LEU A 119 5.18 -17.42 -2.39
C LEU A 119 3.74 -17.62 -1.89
N PHE A 120 2.74 -17.23 -2.68
CA PHE A 120 1.33 -17.28 -2.29
C PHE A 120 0.53 -18.15 -3.27
N PRO A 121 0.72 -19.48 -3.25
CA PRO A 121 -0.01 -20.36 -4.14
C PRO A 121 -1.51 -20.30 -3.83
N GLY A 122 -2.33 -20.38 -4.89
CA GLY A 122 -3.80 -20.28 -4.77
C GLY A 122 -4.35 -18.84 -4.74
N THR A 123 -3.51 -17.83 -4.50
CA THR A 123 -3.95 -16.42 -4.52
C THR A 123 -4.19 -15.95 -5.95
N SER A 124 -5.38 -15.42 -6.19
CA SER A 124 -5.77 -14.85 -7.49
C SER A 124 -5.71 -13.31 -7.52
N LYS A 125 -5.76 -12.65 -6.37
CA LYS A 125 -5.76 -11.19 -6.25
C LYS A 125 -4.50 -10.68 -5.56
N PHE A 126 -3.64 -10.04 -6.35
CA PHE A 126 -2.47 -9.33 -5.87
C PHE A 126 -2.63 -7.84 -6.08
N TYR A 127 -2.22 -7.06 -5.09
CA TYR A 127 -2.12 -5.60 -5.14
C TYR A 127 -0.68 -5.18 -4.91
N LEU A 128 -0.25 -4.13 -5.58
CA LEU A 128 1.11 -3.59 -5.43
C LEU A 128 1.06 -2.19 -4.84
N LEU A 129 1.78 -1.98 -3.76
CA LEU A 129 1.95 -0.68 -3.11
C LEU A 129 3.43 -0.33 -3.04
N SER A 130 3.84 0.86 -3.42
CA SER A 130 5.18 1.36 -3.18
C SER A 130 5.18 2.46 -2.12
N TYR A 131 6.23 2.49 -1.29
CA TYR A 131 6.44 3.48 -0.25
C TYR A 131 7.79 4.16 -0.43
N ARG A 132 7.78 5.51 -0.52
CA ARG A 132 8.93 6.37 -0.75
C ARG A 132 9.69 6.16 -2.06
N ASN A 133 9.22 5.30 -2.92
CA ASN A 133 9.77 5.10 -4.26
C ASN A 133 8.64 5.10 -5.30
N GLY A 134 8.99 5.15 -6.57
CA GLY A 134 8.06 5.19 -7.69
C GLY A 134 7.80 3.82 -8.36
N LEU A 135 8.22 2.71 -7.73
CA LEU A 135 8.20 1.39 -8.38
C LEU A 135 6.79 0.91 -8.76
N SER A 136 5.75 1.30 -8.02
CA SER A 136 4.38 0.97 -8.40
C SER A 136 3.94 1.69 -9.69
N TYR A 137 4.44 2.88 -9.96
CA TYR A 137 4.24 3.54 -11.26
C TYR A 137 4.96 2.79 -12.38
N THR A 138 6.22 2.42 -12.14
CA THR A 138 7.01 1.63 -13.09
C THR A 138 6.32 0.29 -13.38
N ALA A 139 5.82 -0.40 -12.35
CA ALA A 139 5.07 -1.63 -12.50
C ALA A 139 3.77 -1.43 -13.30
N ALA A 140 3.02 -0.37 -13.03
CA ALA A 140 1.79 -0.05 -13.77
C ALA A 140 2.05 0.24 -15.26
N MET A 141 3.24 0.77 -15.61
CA MET A 141 3.65 0.98 -17.00
C MET A 141 4.10 -0.32 -17.68
N GLN A 142 4.93 -1.13 -16.99
CA GLN A 142 5.61 -2.29 -17.59
C GLN A 142 4.78 -3.57 -17.52
N MET A 143 3.97 -3.74 -16.46
CA MET A 143 3.17 -4.95 -16.19
C MET A 143 1.74 -4.62 -15.74
N PRO A 144 0.97 -3.86 -16.54
CA PRO A 144 -0.35 -3.33 -16.15
C PRO A 144 -1.38 -4.42 -15.79
N ASP A 145 -1.21 -5.64 -16.29
CA ASP A 145 -2.11 -6.76 -16.03
C ASP A 145 -1.64 -7.66 -14.86
N ALA A 146 -0.52 -7.33 -14.21
CA ALA A 146 0.06 -8.22 -13.20
C ALA A 146 -0.61 -8.11 -11.83
N PHE A 147 -1.24 -6.99 -11.55
CA PHE A 147 -1.89 -6.69 -10.27
C PHE A 147 -3.30 -6.16 -10.50
N ALA A 148 -4.20 -6.48 -9.57
CA ALA A 148 -5.59 -6.03 -9.62
C ALA A 148 -5.70 -4.50 -9.42
N ALA A 149 -4.82 -3.93 -8.59
CA ALA A 149 -4.65 -2.49 -8.47
C ALA A 149 -3.24 -2.13 -7.97
N TYR A 150 -2.86 -0.88 -8.18
CA TYR A 150 -1.57 -0.32 -7.81
C TYR A 150 -1.76 0.85 -6.84
N GLY A 151 -0.75 1.09 -6.01
CA GLY A 151 -0.76 2.24 -5.11
C GLY A 151 0.64 2.77 -4.86
N CYS A 152 0.71 4.04 -4.48
CA CYS A 152 1.95 4.70 -4.09
C CYS A 152 1.71 5.58 -2.87
N VAL A 153 2.56 5.49 -1.86
CA VAL A 153 2.54 6.38 -0.70
C VAL A 153 3.86 7.13 -0.63
N SER A 154 3.79 8.46 -0.63
CA SER A 154 4.94 9.36 -0.51
C SER A 154 6.07 9.09 -1.51
N GLY A 155 5.79 8.45 -2.64
CA GLY A 155 6.77 8.17 -3.68
C GLY A 155 6.69 9.13 -4.86
N GLU A 156 7.73 9.14 -5.67
CA GLU A 156 7.82 9.92 -6.89
C GLU A 156 8.49 9.10 -7.99
N ILE A 157 8.32 9.50 -9.25
CA ILE A 157 8.96 8.86 -10.41
C ILE A 157 10.00 9.82 -11.02
N ASP A 158 11.15 9.29 -11.40
CA ASP A 158 12.14 10.08 -12.11
C ASP A 158 11.69 10.43 -13.53
N VAL A 159 12.21 11.56 -14.04
CA VAL A 159 11.83 12.10 -15.36
C VAL A 159 12.22 11.17 -16.51
N ASN A 160 13.31 10.40 -16.39
CA ASN A 160 13.74 9.51 -17.45
C ASN A 160 12.82 8.30 -17.53
N THR A 161 12.52 7.67 -16.38
CA THR A 161 11.54 6.57 -16.29
C THR A 161 10.19 7.00 -16.85
N TYR A 162 9.70 8.19 -16.47
CA TYR A 162 8.45 8.72 -16.99
C TYR A 162 8.45 8.97 -18.50
N LYS A 163 9.59 9.39 -19.09
CA LYS A 163 9.71 9.65 -20.53
C LYS A 163 9.93 8.39 -21.36
N THR A 164 10.62 7.39 -20.79
CA THR A 164 10.97 6.15 -21.52
C THR A 164 9.91 5.08 -21.41
N ASN A 165 9.07 5.12 -20.34
CA ASN A 165 7.95 4.22 -20.15
C ASN A 165 6.64 5.02 -20.23
N ASN A 166 5.62 4.43 -20.83
CA ASN A 166 4.31 5.03 -20.96
C ASN A 166 3.26 4.13 -20.32
N PHE A 167 2.24 4.72 -19.72
CA PHE A 167 1.03 3.97 -19.41
C PHE A 167 0.36 3.59 -20.72
N THR A 168 0.23 2.31 -20.99
CA THR A 168 -0.29 1.77 -22.27
C THR A 168 -1.65 1.13 -22.13
N LYS A 169 -2.04 0.81 -20.89
CA LYS A 169 -3.34 0.20 -20.56
C LYS A 169 -3.94 0.88 -19.34
N PRO A 170 -5.26 0.90 -19.23
CA PRO A 170 -5.95 1.33 -18.02
C PRO A 170 -5.54 0.47 -16.82
N VAL A 171 -5.33 1.13 -15.68
CA VAL A 171 -5.01 0.48 -14.39
C VAL A 171 -5.74 1.20 -13.25
N SER A 172 -6.19 0.46 -12.25
CA SER A 172 -6.66 1.07 -11.00
C SER A 172 -5.47 1.51 -10.15
N PHE A 173 -5.47 2.80 -9.76
CA PHE A 173 -4.33 3.39 -9.07
C PHE A 173 -4.75 4.32 -7.93
N VAL A 174 -4.12 4.17 -6.76
CA VAL A 174 -4.28 5.08 -5.63
C VAL A 174 -2.94 5.71 -5.24
N HIS A 175 -2.92 7.03 -5.07
CA HIS A 175 -1.75 7.73 -4.56
C HIS A 175 -2.09 8.51 -3.29
N VAL A 176 -1.24 8.39 -2.27
CA VAL A 176 -1.31 9.19 -1.04
C VAL A 176 -0.03 9.97 -0.90
N HIS A 177 -0.12 11.30 -0.74
CA HIS A 177 1.07 12.14 -0.68
C HIS A 177 0.88 13.37 0.21
N ALA A 178 1.89 13.63 1.03
CA ALA A 178 1.98 14.84 1.82
C ALA A 178 2.47 16.01 0.95
N THR A 179 1.71 17.09 0.85
CA THR A 179 2.07 18.26 0.03
C THR A 179 3.32 18.98 0.53
N GLY A 180 3.67 18.81 1.81
CA GLY A 180 4.88 19.33 2.45
C GLY A 180 6.06 18.34 2.48
N ASN A 181 5.99 17.21 1.78
CA ASN A 181 7.06 16.22 1.78
C ASN A 181 8.38 16.83 1.28
N ALA A 182 9.40 16.80 2.13
CA ALA A 182 10.70 17.40 1.84
C ALA A 182 11.60 16.50 0.97
N VAL A 183 11.39 15.18 1.02
CA VAL A 183 12.17 14.17 0.29
C VAL A 183 11.56 13.93 -1.09
N CYS A 184 10.37 13.37 -1.13
CA CYS A 184 9.61 13.14 -2.37
C CYS A 184 8.66 14.32 -2.56
N LYS A 185 9.00 15.25 -3.45
CA LYS A 185 8.30 16.52 -3.54
C LYS A 185 7.00 16.44 -4.33
N TRP A 186 5.91 16.95 -3.76
CA TRP A 186 4.61 17.06 -4.42
C TRP A 186 4.68 17.63 -5.85
N ASN A 187 5.43 18.72 -6.01
CA ASN A 187 5.60 19.40 -7.30
C ASN A 187 6.73 18.80 -8.15
N GLY A 188 7.35 17.70 -7.71
CA GLY A 188 8.54 17.16 -8.35
C GLY A 188 9.77 18.05 -8.21
N VAL A 189 10.84 17.65 -8.85
CA VAL A 189 12.10 18.39 -8.94
C VAL A 189 12.49 18.54 -10.40
N GLN A 190 12.70 19.78 -10.85
CA GLN A 190 13.05 20.06 -12.25
C GLN A 190 14.17 19.15 -12.76
N ASN A 191 13.96 18.50 -13.89
CA ASN A 191 14.85 17.56 -14.55
C ASN A 191 15.25 16.31 -13.71
N LYS A 192 14.61 16.07 -12.57
CA LYS A 192 14.85 14.90 -11.72
C LYS A 192 13.60 14.05 -11.54
N THR A 193 12.57 14.63 -10.97
CA THR A 193 11.33 13.89 -10.66
C THR A 193 10.10 14.62 -11.18
N VAL A 194 9.07 13.87 -11.53
CA VAL A 194 7.81 14.38 -12.07
C VAL A 194 6.88 14.72 -10.90
N SER A 195 6.07 15.79 -11.04
CA SER A 195 5.09 16.14 -10.02
C SER A 195 4.03 15.03 -9.84
N VAL A 196 3.60 14.82 -8.61
CA VAL A 196 2.59 13.82 -8.27
C VAL A 196 1.28 14.02 -9.03
N PRO A 197 0.71 15.24 -9.11
CA PRO A 197 -0.51 15.44 -9.89
C PRO A 197 -0.37 15.12 -11.38
N LEU A 198 0.82 15.36 -11.97
CA LEU A 198 1.07 15.03 -13.37
C LEU A 198 1.12 13.51 -13.59
N CYS A 199 1.78 12.77 -12.69
CA CYS A 199 1.84 11.30 -12.80
C CYS A 199 0.45 10.67 -12.67
N VAL A 200 -0.32 11.07 -11.67
CA VAL A 200 -1.68 10.55 -11.46
C VAL A 200 -2.62 10.97 -12.59
N GLY A 201 -2.50 12.22 -13.06
CA GLY A 201 -3.24 12.72 -14.21
C GLY A 201 -2.96 11.95 -15.51
N ALA A 202 -1.73 11.49 -15.71
CA ALA A 202 -1.36 10.65 -16.86
C ALA A 202 -2.07 9.27 -16.82
N ILE A 203 -2.17 8.65 -15.64
CA ILE A 203 -2.95 7.41 -15.48
C ILE A 203 -4.43 7.67 -15.76
N ALA A 204 -4.99 8.73 -15.18
CA ALA A 204 -6.38 9.10 -15.41
C ALA A 204 -6.69 9.36 -16.91
N ALA A 205 -5.74 9.94 -17.63
CA ALA A 205 -5.87 10.16 -19.07
C ALA A 205 -5.87 8.85 -19.87
N VAL A 206 -5.02 7.87 -19.52
CA VAL A 206 -5.01 6.54 -20.16
C VAL A 206 -6.25 5.74 -19.80
N ASN A 207 -6.77 5.92 -18.59
CA ASN A 207 -8.05 5.33 -18.18
C ASN A 207 -9.26 6.02 -18.81
N GLU A 208 -9.06 7.08 -19.63
CA GLU A 208 -10.12 7.86 -20.27
C GLU A 208 -11.12 8.47 -19.26
N CYS A 209 -10.60 8.87 -18.09
CA CYS A 209 -11.43 9.58 -17.11
C CYS A 209 -11.85 10.95 -17.64
N VAL A 210 -13.14 11.22 -17.67
CA VAL A 210 -13.71 12.44 -18.28
C VAL A 210 -14.00 13.55 -17.27
N THR A 211 -13.98 13.23 -15.97
CA THR A 211 -14.23 14.18 -14.89
C THR A 211 -13.54 13.75 -13.60
N PHE A 212 -13.59 14.59 -12.59
CA PHE A 212 -13.14 14.24 -11.25
C PHE A 212 -14.06 14.85 -10.19
N LYS A 213 -14.05 14.23 -9.00
CA LYS A 213 -14.71 14.74 -7.79
C LYS A 213 -13.68 14.93 -6.70
N GLU A 214 -13.65 16.12 -6.11
CA GLU A 214 -12.89 16.39 -4.89
C GLU A 214 -13.78 16.18 -3.65
N THR A 215 -13.21 15.58 -2.64
CA THR A 215 -13.89 15.34 -1.35
C THR A 215 -12.89 15.55 -0.23
N ASP A 216 -13.23 16.42 0.71
CA ASP A 216 -12.45 16.55 1.93
C ASP A 216 -12.76 15.37 2.87
N LEU A 217 -11.69 14.77 3.40
CA LEU A 217 -11.79 13.77 4.44
C LEU A 217 -11.62 14.44 5.80
N LEU A 218 -12.18 13.81 6.83
CA LEU A 218 -11.99 14.27 8.20
C LEU A 218 -10.53 13.98 8.61
N PRO A 219 -9.69 15.01 8.84
CA PRO A 219 -8.36 14.79 9.37
C PRO A 219 -8.44 14.44 10.86
N ARG A 220 -7.38 13.87 11.41
CA ARG A 220 -7.25 13.72 12.86
C ARG A 220 -7.10 15.09 13.52
N GLU A 221 -7.46 15.18 14.80
CA GLU A 221 -7.42 16.43 15.55
C GLU A 221 -6.04 17.11 15.50
N GLY A 222 -6.01 18.39 15.20
CA GLY A 222 -4.77 19.17 15.09
C GLY A 222 -3.95 18.93 13.83
N LYS A 223 -4.46 18.17 12.86
CA LYS A 223 -3.79 17.86 11.59
C LYS A 223 -4.31 18.72 10.44
N GLY A 224 -3.51 18.81 9.37
CA GLY A 224 -3.85 19.56 8.18
C GLY A 224 -4.98 18.94 7.36
N ARG A 225 -5.47 19.67 6.38
CA ARG A 225 -6.53 19.20 5.48
C ARG A 225 -6.09 17.95 4.73
N VAL A 226 -7.02 17.01 4.58
CA VAL A 226 -6.88 15.83 3.72
C VAL A 226 -7.95 15.90 2.65
N SER A 227 -7.57 15.88 1.39
CA SER A 227 -8.53 15.84 0.28
C SER A 227 -8.25 14.66 -0.65
N CYS A 228 -9.31 14.12 -1.23
CA CYS A 228 -9.27 13.06 -2.22
C CYS A 228 -9.79 13.60 -3.56
N THR A 229 -8.97 13.57 -4.59
CA THR A 229 -9.40 13.73 -5.98
C THR A 229 -9.66 12.35 -6.56
N HIS A 230 -10.92 12.05 -6.86
CA HIS A 230 -11.35 10.80 -7.51
C HIS A 230 -11.65 11.10 -8.97
N TYR A 231 -10.87 10.55 -9.88
CA TYR A 231 -11.08 10.65 -11.32
C TYR A 231 -12.12 9.62 -11.76
N LEU A 232 -13.09 10.05 -12.54
CA LEU A 232 -14.33 9.33 -12.80
C LEU A 232 -14.63 9.24 -14.29
N GLY A 233 -15.53 8.31 -14.65
CA GLY A 233 -16.05 8.16 -16.00
C GLY A 233 -15.19 7.31 -16.93
N SER A 234 -14.28 6.50 -16.37
CA SER A 234 -13.51 5.52 -17.12
C SER A 234 -14.44 4.41 -17.64
N GLU A 235 -14.40 4.16 -18.95
CA GLU A 235 -15.12 3.03 -19.56
C GLU A 235 -14.47 1.67 -19.24
N SER A 236 -13.20 1.68 -18.86
CA SER A 236 -12.45 0.46 -18.49
C SER A 236 -12.86 -0.12 -17.14
N GLY A 237 -13.57 0.63 -16.31
CA GLY A 237 -13.88 0.28 -14.93
C GLY A 237 -12.70 0.47 -13.97
N CYS A 238 -11.58 1.04 -14.45
CA CYS A 238 -10.41 1.34 -13.63
C CYS A 238 -10.59 2.67 -12.90
N ASP A 239 -10.33 2.68 -11.60
CA ASP A 239 -10.43 3.87 -10.75
C ASP A 239 -9.06 4.52 -10.53
N VAL A 240 -9.04 5.87 -10.38
CA VAL A 240 -7.84 6.61 -10.00
C VAL A 240 -8.18 7.55 -8.85
N LYS A 241 -7.43 7.45 -7.74
CA LYS A 241 -7.59 8.33 -6.58
C LYS A 241 -6.26 8.95 -6.17
N LEU A 242 -6.30 10.26 -5.88
CA LEU A 242 -5.18 11.01 -5.34
C LEU A 242 -5.59 11.63 -4.00
N TYR A 243 -4.95 11.18 -2.93
CA TYR A 243 -5.09 11.80 -1.60
C TYR A 243 -3.94 12.79 -1.39
N SER A 244 -4.27 14.05 -1.19
CA SER A 244 -3.33 15.09 -0.78
C SER A 244 -3.49 15.39 0.71
N VAL A 245 -2.36 15.38 1.43
CA VAL A 245 -2.32 15.61 2.88
C VAL A 245 -1.52 16.86 3.15
N GLU A 246 -2.15 17.88 3.71
CA GLU A 246 -1.53 19.20 3.93
C GLU A 246 -0.65 19.20 5.19
N GLY A 247 0.49 19.87 5.11
CA GLY A 247 1.27 20.30 6.28
C GLY A 247 2.12 19.20 6.95
N THR A 248 2.32 18.05 6.32
CA THR A 248 3.18 16.97 6.85
C THR A 248 4.47 16.83 6.07
N ASN A 249 5.52 16.28 6.73
CA ASN A 249 6.83 16.07 6.12
C ASN A 249 6.93 14.79 5.29
N GLY A 250 5.85 14.06 5.11
CA GLY A 250 5.81 12.78 4.40
C GLY A 250 5.69 11.59 5.36
N GLY A 251 6.05 10.41 4.90
CA GLY A 251 5.80 9.17 5.61
C GLY A 251 4.51 8.50 5.12
N TRP A 252 3.94 7.62 5.94
CA TRP A 252 2.71 6.91 5.61
C TRP A 252 1.46 7.78 5.67
N CYS A 253 1.53 8.99 6.25
CA CYS A 253 0.39 9.86 6.52
C CYS A 253 -0.67 9.23 7.44
N ASP A 254 -0.31 8.25 8.23
CA ASP A 254 -1.20 7.51 9.12
C ASP A 254 -1.48 8.23 10.44
N GLU A 255 -0.73 9.29 10.71
CA GLU A 255 -1.00 10.22 11.80
C GLU A 255 -2.04 11.28 11.43
N GLU A 256 -2.27 11.52 10.14
CA GLU A 256 -3.14 12.54 9.60
C GLU A 256 -4.56 12.02 9.38
N PHE A 257 -4.70 10.80 8.89
CA PHE A 257 -6.00 10.18 8.62
C PHE A 257 -5.91 8.64 8.56
N GLU A 258 -7.03 7.96 8.30
CA GLU A 258 -7.10 6.49 8.22
C GLU A 258 -6.58 5.96 6.87
N VAL A 259 -5.29 6.17 6.57
CA VAL A 259 -4.65 5.89 5.28
C VAL A 259 -4.79 4.42 4.86
N TYR A 260 -4.56 3.48 5.79
CA TYR A 260 -4.63 2.05 5.49
C TYR A 260 -6.04 1.62 5.10
N ASN A 261 -7.06 2.14 5.81
CA ASN A 261 -8.46 1.92 5.45
C ASN A 261 -8.78 2.46 4.06
N GLN A 262 -8.27 3.64 3.71
CA GLN A 262 -8.53 4.23 2.39
C GLN A 262 -7.86 3.44 1.26
N ILE A 263 -6.63 3.00 1.44
CA ILE A 263 -5.91 2.17 0.45
C ILE A 263 -6.58 0.80 0.32
N TRP A 264 -6.89 0.13 1.45
CA TRP A 264 -7.55 -1.17 1.40
C TRP A 264 -8.95 -1.11 0.81
N ASN A 265 -9.74 -0.09 1.18
CA ASN A 265 -11.06 0.12 0.59
C ASN A 265 -11.00 0.36 -0.92
N PHE A 266 -9.92 0.98 -1.41
CA PHE A 266 -9.66 1.09 -2.84
C PHE A 266 -9.30 -0.28 -3.42
N PHE A 267 -8.34 -0.99 -2.87
CA PHE A 267 -7.86 -2.26 -3.41
C PHE A 267 -8.96 -3.32 -3.47
N LYS A 268 -9.70 -3.55 -2.39
CA LYS A 268 -10.71 -4.62 -2.31
C LYS A 268 -11.87 -4.47 -3.30
N THR A 269 -12.05 -3.31 -3.90
CA THR A 269 -13.09 -3.06 -4.92
C THR A 269 -12.64 -3.42 -6.34
N HIS A 270 -11.39 -3.78 -6.50
CA HIS A 270 -10.75 -4.20 -7.77
C HIS A 270 -10.16 -5.62 -7.65
#